data_ef33aac778bd4e3ddfd5eb1d86b41cdb
#
_entry.id   ef33aac778bd4e3ddfd5eb1d86b41cdb
#
_cell.length_a   1.000
_cell.length_b   1.000
_cell.length_c   1.000
_cell.angle_alpha   90.00
_cell.angle_beta   90.00
_cell.angle_gamma   90.00
#
_symmetry.space_group_name_H-M   'P 1'
#
loop_
_entity.id
_entity.type
_entity.pdbx_description
1 polymer ?
#
loop_
_entity_poly.entity_id
_entity_poly.type
_entity_poly.pdbx_seq_one_letter_code
_entity_poly.pdbx_strand_id
1 'polypeptide(L)'
;MALQGDITWTFVEQSETETEDILVTHPDGTEETIQQPKQILRTESWSNVYLYVKQIQVHTITHDNIKVEQVTYHYAGYESKEARDADNENFLFFNGDVLFNHDHNLNLWSQCYNDLKERDNFKDLQNC
;
A
#
# COMPACT_ATOMS: atom_id res chain seq x y z
N MET A 1 5.40 -6.52 -17.77
CA MET A 1 4.04 -6.52 -17.20
C MET A 1 3.87 -5.33 -16.28
N ALA A 2 2.72 -4.69 -16.32
CA ALA A 2 2.35 -3.59 -15.43
C ALA A 2 0.82 -3.50 -15.36
N LEU A 3 0.31 -2.62 -14.50
CA LEU A 3 -1.10 -2.29 -14.41
C LEU A 3 -1.31 -0.82 -14.78
N GLN A 4 -2.44 -0.51 -15.36
CA GLN A 4 -2.78 0.85 -15.75
C GLN A 4 -4.24 1.17 -15.45
N GLY A 5 -4.51 2.39 -15.01
CA GLY A 5 -5.87 2.86 -14.73
C GLY A 5 -5.90 3.98 -13.70
N ASP A 6 -7.12 4.31 -13.29
CA ASP A 6 -7.36 5.36 -12.31
C ASP A 6 -7.27 4.80 -10.90
N ILE A 7 -6.66 5.56 -9.99
CA ILE A 7 -6.48 5.18 -8.59
C ILE A 7 -7.05 6.28 -7.70
N THR A 8 -7.84 5.86 -6.70
CA THR A 8 -8.31 6.73 -5.63
C THR A 8 -7.89 6.17 -4.29
N TRP A 9 -7.25 6.99 -3.49
CA TRP A 9 -6.74 6.60 -2.19
C TRP A 9 -7.33 7.48 -1.09
N THR A 10 -7.93 6.86 -0.08
CA THR A 10 -8.46 7.56 1.10
C THR A 10 -7.62 7.21 2.32
N PHE A 11 -7.16 8.21 3.04
CA PHE A 11 -6.37 8.03 4.25
C PHE A 11 -6.80 9.01 5.33
N VAL A 12 -6.42 8.71 6.56
CA VAL A 12 -6.69 9.55 7.73
C VAL A 12 -5.49 10.44 7.98
N GLU A 13 -5.73 11.75 8.09
CA GLU A 13 -4.71 12.74 8.36
C GLU A 13 -5.09 13.53 9.63
N GLN A 14 -4.09 13.91 10.43
CA GLN A 14 -4.31 14.78 11.57
C GLN A 14 -4.36 16.22 11.11
N SER A 15 -5.39 16.96 11.57
CA SER A 15 -5.50 18.39 11.31
C SER A 15 -4.40 19.16 12.04
N GLU A 16 -3.76 20.11 11.35
CA GLU A 16 -2.78 21.03 11.97
C GLU A 16 -3.44 22.22 12.67
N THR A 17 -4.71 22.47 12.38
CA THR A 17 -5.43 23.68 12.84
C THR A 17 -6.64 23.40 13.72
N GLU A 18 -7.25 22.22 13.59
CA GLU A 18 -8.46 21.84 14.32
C GLU A 18 -8.15 20.78 15.36
N THR A 19 -8.79 20.90 16.52
CA THR A 19 -8.69 19.93 17.61
C THR A 19 -10.07 19.39 17.97
N GLU A 20 -10.10 18.20 18.56
CA GLU A 20 -11.30 17.59 19.13
C GLU A 20 -11.06 17.21 20.58
N ASP A 21 -12.13 17.19 21.38
CA ASP A 21 -12.09 16.76 22.76
C ASP A 21 -12.29 15.25 22.86
N ILE A 22 -11.42 14.57 23.61
CA ILE A 22 -11.53 13.15 23.89
C ILE A 22 -11.67 12.94 25.39
N LEU A 23 -12.62 12.10 25.77
CA LEU A 23 -12.78 11.63 27.14
C LEU A 23 -11.89 10.41 27.39
N VAL A 24 -10.96 10.53 28.31
CA VAL A 24 -10.08 9.45 28.73
C VAL A 24 -10.48 8.99 30.13
N THR A 25 -10.77 7.70 30.29
CA THR A 25 -11.04 7.09 31.60
C THR A 25 -9.76 6.44 32.12
N HIS A 26 -9.34 6.88 33.31
CA HIS A 26 -8.16 6.32 33.98
C HIS A 26 -8.51 5.01 34.74
N PRO A 27 -7.50 4.16 35.05
CA PRO A 27 -7.75 2.90 35.77
C PRO A 27 -8.38 3.07 37.15
N ASP A 28 -8.23 4.25 37.77
CA ASP A 28 -8.82 4.58 39.08
C ASP A 28 -10.29 5.04 38.97
N GLY A 29 -10.86 5.06 37.76
CA GLY A 29 -12.23 5.48 37.49
C GLY A 29 -12.42 6.98 37.27
N THR A 30 -11.35 7.78 37.37
CA THR A 30 -11.42 9.21 37.04
C THR A 30 -11.46 9.44 35.54
N GLU A 31 -12.14 10.50 35.14
CA GLU A 31 -12.29 10.89 33.74
C GLU A 31 -11.56 12.22 33.48
N GLU A 32 -10.91 12.31 32.35
CA GLU A 32 -10.21 13.52 31.91
C GLU A 32 -10.55 13.82 30.46
N THR A 33 -10.82 15.08 30.17
CA THR A 33 -11.01 15.55 28.80
C THR A 33 -9.69 16.13 28.29
N ILE A 34 -9.16 15.54 27.21
CA ILE A 34 -7.94 16.00 26.55
C ILE A 34 -8.25 16.51 25.16
N GLN A 35 -7.50 17.49 24.68
CA GLN A 35 -7.58 17.94 23.29
C GLN A 35 -6.51 17.24 22.46
N GLN A 36 -6.91 16.75 21.30
CA GLN A 36 -6.02 16.19 20.31
C GLN A 36 -6.30 16.74 18.93
N PRO A 37 -5.36 16.65 17.98
CA PRO A 37 -5.62 17.02 16.61
C PRO A 37 -6.81 16.24 16.04
N LYS A 38 -7.72 16.93 15.39
CA LYS A 38 -8.87 16.30 14.75
C LYS A 38 -8.41 15.42 13.60
N GLN A 39 -8.94 14.20 13.52
CA GLN A 39 -8.69 13.30 12.40
C GLN A 39 -9.67 13.63 11.27
N ILE A 40 -9.12 13.83 10.08
CA ILE A 40 -9.88 14.11 8.87
C ILE A 40 -9.59 13.05 7.82
N LEU A 41 -10.61 12.70 7.03
CA LEU A 41 -10.45 11.84 5.88
C LEU A 41 -10.02 12.68 4.68
N ARG A 42 -8.94 12.25 4.04
CA ARG A 42 -8.42 12.89 2.85
C ARG A 42 -8.40 11.89 1.71
N THR A 43 -8.83 12.32 0.53
CA THR A 43 -8.86 11.48 -0.66
C THR A 43 -7.97 12.10 -1.73
N GLU A 44 -7.06 11.31 -2.28
CA GLU A 44 -6.26 11.65 -3.43
C GLU A 44 -6.61 10.74 -4.60
N SER A 45 -6.67 11.31 -5.80
CA SER A 45 -7.00 10.60 -7.03
C SER A 45 -5.97 10.89 -8.09
N TRP A 46 -5.59 9.83 -8.82
CA TRP A 46 -4.69 9.91 -9.97
C TRP A 46 -5.35 9.23 -11.16
N SER A 47 -5.30 9.86 -12.31
CA SER A 47 -5.86 9.33 -13.55
C SER A 47 -4.78 8.65 -14.38
N ASN A 48 -5.13 7.51 -14.95
CA ASN A 48 -4.30 6.79 -15.91
C ASN A 48 -2.88 6.49 -15.41
N VAL A 49 -2.76 6.05 -14.17
CA VAL A 49 -1.49 5.73 -13.53
C VAL A 49 -0.90 4.44 -14.12
N TYR A 50 0.41 4.43 -14.34
CA TYR A 50 1.17 3.25 -14.67
C TYR A 50 1.75 2.66 -13.37
N LEU A 51 1.25 1.51 -12.95
CA LEU A 51 1.66 0.83 -11.71
C LEU A 51 2.62 -0.30 -12.04
N TYR A 52 3.81 -0.26 -11.46
CA TYR A 52 4.89 -1.17 -11.78
C TYR A 52 5.51 -1.76 -10.50
N VAL A 53 5.73 -3.07 -10.49
CA VAL A 53 6.47 -3.74 -9.41
C VAL A 53 7.97 -3.54 -9.67
N LYS A 54 8.64 -2.87 -8.74
CA LYS A 54 10.06 -2.49 -8.88
C LYS A 54 11.00 -3.56 -8.37
N GLN A 55 10.64 -4.23 -7.29
CA GLN A 55 11.53 -5.16 -6.59
C GLN A 55 10.72 -6.28 -5.98
N ILE A 56 11.25 -7.49 -6.05
CA ILE A 56 10.69 -8.68 -5.43
C ILE A 56 11.78 -9.35 -4.60
N GLN A 57 11.44 -9.75 -3.38
CA GLN A 57 12.32 -10.52 -2.50
C GLN A 57 11.57 -11.77 -2.04
N VAL A 58 12.27 -12.90 -2.05
CA VAL A 58 11.75 -14.17 -1.54
C VAL A 58 12.52 -14.53 -0.27
N HIS A 59 11.79 -14.75 0.83
CA HIS A 59 12.35 -15.10 2.12
C HIS A 59 11.93 -16.52 2.51
N THR A 60 12.88 -17.32 2.96
CA THR A 60 12.58 -18.63 3.52
C THR A 60 12.49 -18.52 5.03
N ILE A 61 11.34 -18.88 5.58
CA ILE A 61 11.07 -18.90 7.02
C ILE A 61 10.86 -20.34 7.45
N THR A 62 11.57 -20.76 8.51
CA THR A 62 11.39 -22.09 9.11
C THR A 62 10.70 -21.95 10.44
N HIS A 63 9.56 -22.64 10.60
CA HIS A 63 8.80 -22.69 11.83
C HIS A 63 8.36 -24.13 12.08
N ASP A 64 8.67 -24.69 13.26
CA ASP A 64 8.38 -26.09 13.63
C ASP A 64 8.82 -27.09 12.55
N ASN A 65 10.04 -26.93 12.00
CA ASN A 65 10.62 -27.73 10.92
C ASN A 65 9.88 -27.63 9.58
N ILE A 66 8.93 -26.72 9.44
CA ILE A 66 8.24 -26.43 8.18
C ILE A 66 8.90 -25.22 7.54
N LYS A 67 9.32 -25.37 6.29
CA LYS A 67 9.85 -24.27 5.48
C LYS A 67 8.73 -23.64 4.67
N VAL A 68 8.59 -22.33 4.81
CA VAL A 68 7.64 -21.52 4.03
C VAL A 68 8.40 -20.42 3.31
N GLU A 69 8.15 -20.25 2.03
CA GLU A 69 8.69 -19.13 1.26
C GLU A 69 7.66 -18.01 1.21
N GLN A 70 8.06 -16.83 1.68
CA GLN A 70 7.24 -15.63 1.65
C GLN A 70 7.81 -14.62 0.68
N VAL A 71 6.94 -13.92 -0.03
CA VAL A 71 7.30 -12.92 -1.01
C VAL A 71 6.97 -11.54 -0.47
N THR A 72 7.95 -10.65 -0.50
CA THR A 72 7.75 -9.21 -0.34
C THR A 72 8.00 -8.54 -1.67
N TYR A 73 7.22 -7.52 -1.99
CA TYR A 73 7.44 -6.75 -3.20
C TYR A 73 7.17 -5.27 -2.97
N HIS A 74 7.83 -4.46 -3.78
CA HIS A 74 7.68 -3.00 -3.77
C HIS A 74 7.11 -2.57 -5.12
N TYR A 75 6.15 -1.66 -5.08
CA TYR A 75 5.52 -1.13 -6.28
C TYR A 75 5.51 0.40 -6.26
N ALA A 76 5.49 0.98 -7.43
CA ALA A 76 5.42 2.42 -7.61
C ALA A 76 4.41 2.78 -8.71
N GLY A 77 3.71 3.89 -8.51
CA GLY A 77 2.83 4.46 -9.51
C GLY A 77 3.51 5.62 -10.23
N TYR A 78 3.41 5.63 -11.55
CA TYR A 78 3.98 6.66 -12.41
C TYR A 78 2.87 7.32 -13.23
N GLU A 79 3.13 8.55 -13.66
CA GLU A 79 2.21 9.27 -14.53
C GLU A 79 1.95 8.52 -15.85
N SER A 80 2.97 7.81 -16.37
CA SER A 80 2.90 7.01 -17.59
C SER A 80 4.07 6.03 -17.66
N LYS A 81 4.02 5.10 -18.61
CA LYS A 81 5.16 4.22 -18.90
C LYS A 81 6.38 5.01 -19.34
N GLU A 82 6.18 6.04 -20.15
CA GLU A 82 7.23 6.92 -20.64
C GLU A 82 7.89 7.69 -19.49
N ALA A 83 7.11 8.11 -18.50
CA ALA A 83 7.64 8.75 -17.29
C ALA A 83 8.53 7.80 -16.50
N ARG A 84 8.12 6.53 -16.32
CA ARG A 84 8.94 5.50 -15.68
C ARG A 84 10.24 5.25 -16.44
N ASP A 85 10.17 5.14 -17.77
CA ASP A 85 11.33 4.86 -18.62
C ASP A 85 12.32 6.04 -18.62
N ALA A 86 11.83 7.27 -18.50
CA ALA A 86 12.66 8.47 -18.44
C ALA A 86 13.38 8.63 -17.11
N ASP A 87 12.70 8.36 -16.00
CA ASP A 87 13.26 8.46 -14.65
C ASP A 87 12.53 7.50 -13.71
N ASN A 88 13.13 6.36 -13.43
CA ASN A 88 12.57 5.31 -12.60
C ASN A 88 12.34 5.73 -11.13
N GLU A 89 12.97 6.80 -10.67
CA GLU A 89 12.79 7.33 -9.31
C GLU A 89 11.76 8.47 -9.24
N ASN A 90 11.25 8.94 -10.38
CA ASN A 90 10.23 9.99 -10.43
C ASN A 90 8.82 9.40 -10.41
N PHE A 91 8.43 8.81 -9.31
CA PHE A 91 7.12 8.20 -9.13
C PHE A 91 6.14 9.14 -8.42
N LEU A 92 4.84 8.97 -8.68
CA LEU A 92 3.76 9.66 -7.98
C LEU A 92 3.60 9.15 -6.56
N PHE A 93 3.74 7.86 -6.38
CA PHE A 93 3.73 7.20 -5.06
C PHE A 93 4.53 5.91 -5.11
N PHE A 94 4.99 5.50 -3.94
CA PHE A 94 5.75 4.27 -3.74
C PHE A 94 5.24 3.56 -2.49
N ASN A 95 5.13 2.26 -2.54
CA ASN A 95 4.79 1.45 -1.38
C ASN A 95 5.51 0.09 -1.44
N GLY A 96 5.65 -0.53 -0.27
CA GLY A 96 6.38 -1.79 -0.14
C GLY A 96 5.87 -2.66 1.00
N ASP A 97 6.63 -3.71 1.29
CA ASP A 97 6.42 -4.65 2.40
C ASP A 97 5.11 -5.42 2.32
N VAL A 98 4.68 -5.71 1.11
CA VAL A 98 3.53 -6.59 0.88
C VAL A 98 3.98 -8.03 0.92
N LEU A 99 3.32 -8.84 1.75
CA LEU A 99 3.68 -10.23 1.99
C LEU A 99 2.61 -11.18 1.49
N PHE A 100 3.02 -12.24 0.81
CA PHE A 100 2.18 -13.39 0.52
C PHE A 100 3.03 -14.66 0.45
N ASN A 101 2.40 -15.82 0.57
CA ASN A 101 3.09 -17.10 0.42
C ASN A 101 3.33 -17.42 -1.04
N HIS A 102 4.57 -17.83 -1.36
CA HIS A 102 4.97 -18.15 -2.72
C HIS A 102 4.33 -19.46 -3.20
N ASP A 103 3.66 -19.41 -4.35
CA ASP A 103 3.21 -20.60 -5.05
C ASP A 103 4.21 -20.94 -6.16
N HIS A 104 4.94 -22.05 -5.99
CA HIS A 104 5.98 -22.48 -6.92
C HIS A 104 5.45 -22.90 -8.30
N ASN A 105 4.16 -23.14 -8.43
CA ASN A 105 3.53 -23.51 -9.70
C ASN A 105 3.25 -22.31 -10.60
N LEU A 106 3.37 -21.09 -10.06
CA LEU A 106 3.07 -19.85 -10.77
C LEU A 106 4.31 -18.99 -10.96
N ASN A 107 4.30 -18.18 -12.01
CA ASN A 107 5.34 -17.20 -12.24
C ASN A 107 5.33 -16.16 -11.11
N LEU A 108 6.50 -15.87 -10.55
CA LEU A 108 6.64 -14.97 -9.40
C LEU A 108 6.10 -13.56 -9.68
N TRP A 109 6.43 -12.99 -10.84
CA TRP A 109 5.94 -11.66 -11.24
C TRP A 109 4.41 -11.65 -11.39
N SER A 110 3.85 -12.70 -11.99
CA SER A 110 2.40 -12.83 -12.13
C SER A 110 1.70 -12.90 -10.78
N GLN A 111 2.28 -13.59 -9.81
CA GLN A 111 1.74 -13.65 -8.45
C GLN A 111 1.72 -12.27 -7.79
N CYS A 112 2.78 -11.48 -7.93
CA CYS A 112 2.86 -10.13 -7.38
C CYS A 112 1.76 -9.24 -7.98
N TYR A 113 1.59 -9.26 -9.29
CA TYR A 113 0.55 -8.45 -9.94
C TYR A 113 -0.86 -8.93 -9.63
N ASN A 114 -1.09 -10.24 -9.48
CA ASN A 114 -2.38 -10.77 -9.07
C ASN A 114 -2.72 -10.35 -7.63
N ASP A 115 -1.77 -10.42 -6.71
CA ASP A 115 -1.94 -9.93 -5.35
C ASP A 115 -2.24 -8.44 -5.32
N LEU A 116 -1.53 -7.66 -6.11
CA LEU A 116 -1.70 -6.21 -6.21
C LEU A 116 -3.10 -5.84 -6.73
N LYS A 117 -3.62 -6.56 -7.72
CA LYS A 117 -4.96 -6.36 -8.28
C LYS A 117 -6.09 -6.69 -7.31
N GLU A 118 -5.85 -7.53 -6.31
CA GLU A 118 -6.86 -7.87 -5.30
C GLU A 118 -7.05 -6.77 -4.26
N ARG A 119 -6.18 -5.77 -4.22
CA ARG A 119 -6.29 -4.66 -3.29
C ARG A 119 -7.37 -3.68 -3.72
N ASP A 120 -8.11 -3.14 -2.75
CA ASP A 120 -9.29 -2.29 -3.01
C ASP A 120 -8.99 -1.11 -3.92
N ASN A 121 -7.81 -0.49 -3.79
CA ASN A 121 -7.44 0.66 -4.60
C ASN A 121 -7.05 0.32 -6.04
N PHE A 122 -6.81 -0.96 -6.34
CA PHE A 122 -6.23 -1.40 -7.61
C PHE A 122 -7.08 -2.42 -8.37
N LYS A 123 -8.28 -2.71 -7.88
CA LYS A 123 -9.17 -3.73 -8.49
C LYS A 123 -9.56 -3.42 -9.92
N ASP A 124 -9.69 -2.15 -10.26
CA ASP A 124 -10.15 -1.70 -11.57
C ASP A 124 -9.00 -1.50 -12.58
N LEU A 125 -7.76 -1.75 -12.17
CA LEU A 125 -6.61 -1.62 -13.04
C LEU A 125 -6.54 -2.74 -14.06
N GLN A 126 -6.08 -2.41 -15.25
CA GLN A 126 -5.95 -3.34 -16.36
C GLN A 126 -4.48 -3.71 -16.58
N ASN A 127 -4.25 -4.94 -17.01
CA ASN A 127 -2.92 -5.37 -17.45
C ASN A 127 -2.51 -4.59 -18.70
N CYS A 128 -1.27 -4.19 -18.77
CA CYS A 128 -0.73 -3.48 -19.92
C CYS A 128 0.70 -3.97 -20.30
#